data_139d0d1c60e09f5603293be851e59907
#
_entry.id   139d0d1c60e09f5603293be851e59907
#
_cell.length_a   1.000
_cell.length_b   1.000
_cell.length_c   1.000
_cell.angle_alpha   90.00
_cell.angle_beta   90.00
_cell.angle_gamma   90.00
#
_symmetry.space_group_name_H-M   'P 1'
#
loop_
_entity.id
_entity.type
_entity.pdbx_description
1 polymer ?
#
loop_
_entity_poly.entity_id
_entity_poly.type
_entity_poly.pdbx_seq_one_letter_code
_entity_poly.pdbx_strand_id
1 'polypeptide(L)'
;MQFTHNISGMRWVARDAPVGSKIYSATSTGIAGPGFALNCDNDGSLALTANMGTPLPVAPGTFPPVDGKDVTGKVLQTSIPGVGLYLELGGFLNGTASNTFQANDGGIGAVPYVGENQRNMAPTPLVMRNLIIKYMALIKTGPIPAGISSFSQEVVRGVVSDVGDAVRLTLGGQVQQAQCTVKADAVSANPVQLGTHDIADFTGQGSTTNPVDFFITLSDCEDDPAGSVARAFMRLDGVDGSVPVDRDLGLFTLTTDSTAAGIGIQVLRSDNTPVKLEEYVDMVGLTPGITRLDLRARYYQTAATVTPGEAKGALNFTIEYR
;
A
#
# COMPACT_ATOMS: atom_id res chain seq x y z
N MET A 1 -13.36 21.32 -24.65
CA MET A 1 -13.99 20.00 -24.47
C MET A 1 -13.90 19.60 -23.01
N GLN A 2 -14.95 19.01 -22.44
CA GLN A 2 -14.98 18.52 -21.05
C GLN A 2 -15.10 17.01 -21.07
N PHE A 3 -14.25 16.36 -20.25
CA PHE A 3 -14.18 14.91 -20.12
C PHE A 3 -14.34 14.55 -18.66
N THR A 4 -15.06 13.48 -18.37
CA THR A 4 -15.22 12.95 -17.02
C THR A 4 -14.95 11.45 -17.04
N HIS A 5 -14.14 10.98 -16.10
CA HIS A 5 -13.92 9.57 -15.90
C HIS A 5 -13.96 9.23 -14.41
N ASN A 6 -14.67 8.17 -14.06
CA ASN A 6 -14.71 7.66 -12.71
C ASN A 6 -13.99 6.31 -12.65
N ILE A 7 -13.02 6.21 -11.78
CA ILE A 7 -12.36 4.95 -11.44
C ILE A 7 -13.42 4.08 -10.75
N SER A 8 -13.81 3.01 -11.43
CA SER A 8 -14.91 2.14 -10.96
C SER A 8 -14.48 1.28 -9.78
N GLY A 9 -15.37 1.13 -8.80
CA GLY A 9 -15.15 0.32 -7.61
C GLY A 9 -14.27 0.99 -6.55
N MET A 10 -14.31 0.43 -5.34
CA MET A 10 -13.45 0.81 -4.23
C MET A 10 -12.01 0.41 -4.52
N ARG A 11 -11.05 1.28 -4.21
CA ARG A 11 -9.62 0.97 -4.25
C ARG A 11 -9.08 0.83 -2.84
N TRP A 12 -8.52 -0.32 -2.54
CA TRP A 12 -8.02 -0.65 -1.23
C TRP A 12 -6.50 -0.42 -1.14
N VAL A 13 -6.05 -0.04 0.03
CA VAL A 13 -4.62 0.11 0.33
C VAL A 13 -4.38 -0.26 1.79
N ALA A 14 -3.37 -1.06 2.05
CA ALA A 14 -3.01 -1.41 3.42
C ALA A 14 -2.64 -0.14 4.21
N ARG A 15 -3.13 -0.04 5.46
CA ARG A 15 -2.94 1.15 6.33
C ARG A 15 -1.48 1.57 6.41
N ASP A 16 -0.59 0.61 6.62
CA ASP A 16 0.84 0.86 6.86
C ASP A 16 1.71 0.63 5.60
N ALA A 17 1.08 0.48 4.41
CA ALA A 17 1.82 0.42 3.15
C ALA A 17 2.77 1.61 3.03
N PRO A 18 4.00 1.43 2.52
CA PRO A 18 4.97 2.51 2.38
C PRO A 18 4.46 3.65 1.49
N VAL A 19 4.96 4.87 1.75
CA VAL A 19 4.78 5.99 0.82
C VAL A 19 5.40 5.61 -0.53
N GLY A 20 4.68 5.90 -1.62
CA GLY A 20 5.02 5.45 -2.98
C GLY A 20 4.34 4.14 -3.40
N SER A 21 3.66 3.44 -2.50
CA SER A 21 2.88 2.25 -2.86
C SER A 21 1.80 2.58 -3.88
N LYS A 22 1.69 1.73 -4.90
CA LYS A 22 0.62 1.81 -5.88
C LYS A 22 -0.71 1.37 -5.25
N ILE A 23 -1.72 2.22 -5.34
CA ILE A 23 -3.11 1.91 -4.94
C ILE A 23 -3.89 1.35 -6.13
N TYR A 24 -3.68 1.94 -7.30
CA TYR A 24 -4.37 1.57 -8.54
C TYR A 24 -3.56 1.97 -9.75
N SER A 25 -3.68 1.25 -10.85
CA SER A 25 -3.22 1.73 -12.16
C SER A 25 -4.14 1.26 -13.29
N ALA A 26 -4.17 2.03 -14.35
CA ALA A 26 -4.86 1.69 -15.59
C ALA A 26 -4.09 2.21 -16.80
N THR A 27 -4.24 1.51 -17.93
CA THR A 27 -3.62 1.86 -19.20
C THR A 27 -4.68 1.99 -20.29
N SER A 28 -4.38 2.81 -21.30
CA SER A 28 -5.17 2.94 -22.53
C SER A 28 -6.67 3.17 -22.31
N THR A 29 -7.02 4.07 -21.37
CA THR A 29 -8.40 4.41 -21.08
C THR A 29 -8.90 5.48 -22.04
N GLY A 30 -9.85 5.11 -22.91
CA GLY A 30 -10.55 6.05 -23.80
C GLY A 30 -11.73 6.71 -23.09
N ILE A 31 -11.84 8.03 -23.18
CA ILE A 31 -12.93 8.82 -22.62
C ILE A 31 -13.67 9.49 -23.75
N ALA A 32 -14.97 9.20 -23.90
CA ALA A 32 -15.81 9.80 -24.92
C ALA A 32 -15.94 11.32 -24.70
N GLY A 33 -15.90 12.07 -25.77
CA GLY A 33 -16.06 13.52 -25.74
C GLY A 33 -17.51 13.96 -25.74
N PRO A 34 -17.75 15.28 -25.67
CA PRO A 34 -19.10 15.89 -25.51
C PRO A 34 -19.93 15.95 -26.80
N GLY A 35 -19.63 15.15 -27.82
CA GLY A 35 -20.39 15.06 -29.07
C GLY A 35 -19.96 16.02 -30.20
N PHE A 36 -19.02 16.94 -29.94
CA PHE A 36 -18.36 17.76 -30.96
C PHE A 36 -16.85 17.48 -31.01
N ALA A 37 -16.16 17.95 -32.04
CA ALA A 37 -14.73 17.74 -32.21
C ALA A 37 -13.95 19.06 -32.09
N LEU A 38 -12.73 18.98 -31.55
CA LEU A 38 -11.69 19.98 -31.76
C LEU A 38 -11.00 19.65 -33.09
N ASN A 39 -11.01 20.60 -34.02
CA ASN A 39 -10.32 20.45 -35.29
C ASN A 39 -9.12 21.41 -35.31
N CYS A 40 -7.94 20.89 -35.60
CA CYS A 40 -6.72 21.68 -35.81
C CYS A 40 -6.15 21.33 -37.18
N ASP A 41 -5.71 22.34 -37.91
CA ASP A 41 -4.99 22.22 -39.16
C ASP A 41 -3.66 22.98 -39.06
N ASN A 42 -2.62 22.54 -39.74
CA ASN A 42 -1.32 23.17 -39.79
C ASN A 42 -0.63 22.79 -41.09
N ASP A 43 -0.20 23.76 -41.87
CA ASP A 43 0.62 23.55 -43.06
C ASP A 43 2.13 23.35 -42.73
N GLY A 44 2.48 23.43 -41.47
CA GLY A 44 3.86 23.31 -40.95
C GLY A 44 4.58 24.64 -40.81
N SER A 45 3.93 25.77 -41.19
CA SER A 45 4.52 27.11 -41.01
C SER A 45 4.50 27.62 -39.58
N LEU A 46 3.57 27.13 -38.76
CA LEU A 46 3.39 27.51 -37.35
C LEU A 46 3.79 26.39 -36.39
N ALA A 47 4.39 26.78 -35.28
CA ALA A 47 4.55 25.91 -34.13
C ALA A 47 3.31 25.98 -33.25
N LEU A 48 2.44 24.97 -33.37
CA LEU A 48 1.27 24.84 -32.50
C LEU A 48 1.68 24.21 -31.17
N THR A 49 1.08 24.70 -30.08
CA THR A 49 1.33 24.18 -28.74
C THR A 49 0.04 23.69 -28.08
N ALA A 50 0.16 22.62 -27.29
CA ALA A 50 -0.88 22.10 -26.42
C ALA A 50 -0.32 22.03 -24.99
N ASN A 51 -0.58 23.06 -24.19
CA ASN A 51 -0.14 23.10 -22.80
C ASN A 51 -1.15 22.31 -21.95
N MET A 52 -0.77 21.09 -21.58
CA MET A 52 -1.55 20.20 -20.73
C MET A 52 -1.19 20.44 -19.25
N GLY A 53 -1.75 21.50 -18.70
CA GLY A 53 -1.58 21.89 -17.30
C GLY A 53 -2.52 21.16 -16.34
N THR A 54 -2.38 21.49 -15.06
CA THR A 54 -3.23 20.97 -13.98
C THR A 54 -3.51 22.06 -12.95
N PRO A 55 -4.74 22.12 -12.38
CA PRO A 55 -5.02 22.98 -11.23
C PRO A 55 -4.50 22.43 -9.89
N LEU A 56 -3.99 21.17 -9.88
CA LEU A 56 -3.56 20.48 -8.68
C LEU A 56 -2.09 20.77 -8.37
N PRO A 57 -1.73 20.94 -7.10
CA PRO A 57 -0.34 21.02 -6.70
C PRO A 57 0.36 19.67 -6.90
N VAL A 58 1.66 19.72 -7.19
CA VAL A 58 2.51 18.52 -7.20
C VAL A 58 2.79 18.12 -5.76
N ALA A 59 2.71 16.81 -5.48
CA ALA A 59 3.05 16.27 -4.17
C ALA A 59 4.55 16.46 -3.89
N PRO A 60 4.92 16.93 -2.69
CA PRO A 60 6.32 17.10 -2.32
C PRO A 60 7.00 15.74 -2.12
N GLY A 61 8.32 15.71 -2.33
CA GLY A 61 9.14 14.51 -2.12
C GLY A 61 9.40 13.71 -3.39
N THR A 62 10.15 12.64 -3.23
CA THR A 62 10.47 11.67 -4.27
C THR A 62 9.71 10.38 -4.01
N PHE A 63 9.24 9.75 -5.07
CA PHE A 63 8.52 8.48 -5.01
C PHE A 63 9.29 7.42 -5.79
N PRO A 64 9.25 6.14 -5.37
CA PRO A 64 9.82 5.06 -6.16
C PRO A 64 9.07 4.93 -7.49
N PRO A 65 9.70 4.34 -8.52
CA PRO A 65 9.03 4.07 -9.78
C PRO A 65 7.76 3.23 -9.59
N VAL A 66 6.69 3.60 -10.29
CA VAL A 66 5.41 2.87 -10.26
C VAL A 66 5.22 2.17 -11.61
N ASP A 67 5.06 0.85 -11.59
CA ASP A 67 5.02 0.00 -12.80
C ASP A 67 6.18 0.30 -13.77
N GLY A 68 7.38 0.54 -13.21
CA GLY A 68 8.60 0.86 -13.97
C GLY A 68 8.68 2.29 -14.51
N LYS A 69 7.72 3.16 -14.16
CA LYS A 69 7.69 4.58 -14.60
C LYS A 69 8.26 5.48 -13.51
N ASP A 70 9.16 6.38 -13.89
CA ASP A 70 9.59 7.48 -13.02
C ASP A 70 8.43 8.48 -12.88
N VAL A 71 7.94 8.63 -11.66
CA VAL A 71 6.84 9.53 -11.30
C VAL A 71 7.31 10.78 -10.57
N THR A 72 8.62 10.97 -10.41
CA THR A 72 9.24 12.07 -9.65
C THR A 72 8.82 13.43 -10.22
N GLY A 73 8.31 14.31 -9.35
CA GLY A 73 7.87 15.66 -9.71
C GLY A 73 6.59 15.72 -10.57
N LYS A 74 5.88 14.58 -10.74
CA LYS A 74 4.67 14.47 -11.56
C LYS A 74 3.49 13.87 -10.81
N VAL A 75 3.63 13.54 -9.53
CA VAL A 75 2.52 13.08 -8.69
C VAL A 75 1.69 14.28 -8.25
N LEU A 76 0.45 14.36 -8.66
CA LEU A 76 -0.49 15.44 -8.36
C LEU A 76 -1.24 15.12 -7.06
N GLN A 77 -1.43 16.11 -6.18
CA GLN A 77 -2.21 15.92 -4.95
C GLN A 77 -3.69 15.82 -5.28
N THR A 78 -4.33 14.73 -4.84
CA THR A 78 -5.79 14.64 -4.89
C THR A 78 -6.41 15.35 -3.67
N SER A 79 -7.75 15.49 -3.67
CA SER A 79 -8.48 15.99 -2.50
C SER A 79 -8.52 15.00 -1.32
N ILE A 80 -8.09 13.74 -1.54
CA ILE A 80 -7.91 12.77 -0.46
C ILE A 80 -6.50 12.95 0.12
N PRO A 81 -6.35 13.35 1.39
CA PRO A 81 -5.04 13.39 2.04
C PRO A 81 -4.32 12.05 1.89
N GLY A 82 -3.03 12.08 1.59
CA GLY A 82 -2.22 10.87 1.43
C GLY A 82 -2.43 10.08 0.14
N VAL A 83 -3.24 10.59 -0.81
CA VAL A 83 -3.43 9.98 -2.14
C VAL A 83 -3.00 10.95 -3.23
N GLY A 84 -2.07 10.52 -4.06
CA GLY A 84 -1.59 11.24 -5.25
C GLY A 84 -2.07 10.57 -6.54
N LEU A 85 -2.06 11.35 -7.62
CA LEU A 85 -2.39 10.92 -8.98
C LEU A 85 -1.19 11.16 -9.90
N TYR A 86 -0.75 10.15 -10.62
CA TYR A 86 0.13 10.28 -11.77
C TYR A 86 -0.67 10.00 -13.05
N LEU A 87 -0.50 10.82 -14.09
CA LEU A 87 -1.33 10.79 -15.29
C LEU A 87 -0.51 11.07 -16.54
N GLU A 88 -0.56 10.16 -17.53
CA GLU A 88 -0.03 10.34 -18.88
C GLU A 88 -1.17 10.43 -19.89
N LEU A 89 -1.14 11.45 -20.75
CA LEU A 89 -2.04 11.55 -21.87
C LEU A 89 -1.43 10.93 -23.14
N GLY A 90 -2.27 10.51 -24.04
CA GLY A 90 -1.88 9.90 -25.32
C GLY A 90 -2.77 10.36 -26.49
N GLY A 91 -2.71 9.62 -27.57
CA GLY A 91 -3.49 9.91 -28.76
C GLY A 91 -3.09 11.23 -29.42
N PHE A 92 -4.04 12.11 -29.70
CA PHE A 92 -3.77 13.39 -30.38
C PHE A 92 -2.94 14.36 -29.55
N LEU A 93 -2.98 14.25 -28.22
CA LEU A 93 -2.24 15.13 -27.30
C LEU A 93 -0.81 14.69 -27.04
N ASN A 94 -0.48 13.45 -27.37
CA ASN A 94 0.90 12.93 -27.32
C ASN A 94 1.02 11.72 -28.26
N GLY A 95 1.52 11.93 -29.47
CA GLY A 95 1.70 10.90 -30.49
C GLY A 95 2.82 11.22 -31.45
N THR A 96 3.07 10.30 -32.38
CA THR A 96 4.16 10.41 -33.37
C THR A 96 3.68 10.76 -34.79
N ALA A 97 2.37 10.69 -35.06
CA ALA A 97 1.78 11.03 -36.34
C ALA A 97 1.90 12.53 -36.63
N SER A 98 1.87 12.94 -37.91
CA SER A 98 2.02 14.33 -38.29
C SER A 98 0.90 15.24 -37.77
N ASN A 99 -0.30 14.67 -37.56
CA ASN A 99 -1.46 15.35 -37.01
C ASN A 99 -1.66 15.20 -35.50
N THR A 100 -0.56 14.94 -34.75
CA THR A 100 -0.59 14.85 -33.28
C THR A 100 0.40 15.83 -32.69
N PHE A 101 0.12 16.29 -31.46
CA PHE A 101 1.13 16.94 -30.64
C PHE A 101 2.13 15.90 -30.10
N GLN A 102 3.35 16.30 -29.88
CA GLN A 102 4.39 15.49 -29.26
C GLN A 102 4.83 16.15 -27.96
N ALA A 103 4.74 15.43 -26.84
CA ALA A 103 5.12 15.95 -25.54
C ALA A 103 6.63 16.23 -25.47
N ASN A 104 6.99 17.38 -24.92
CA ASN A 104 8.39 17.83 -24.77
C ASN A 104 9.15 17.12 -23.62
N ASP A 105 8.49 16.23 -22.89
CA ASP A 105 9.06 15.37 -21.83
C ASP A 105 9.62 14.04 -22.39
N GLY A 106 10.07 14.04 -23.63
CA GLY A 106 10.54 12.82 -24.31
C GLY A 106 9.42 11.92 -24.83
N GLY A 107 8.20 12.47 -25.02
CA GLY A 107 7.06 11.72 -25.51
C GLY A 107 6.34 10.89 -24.45
N ILE A 108 6.60 11.14 -23.17
CA ILE A 108 5.90 10.47 -22.06
C ILE A 108 4.47 11.00 -21.98
N GLY A 109 4.29 12.32 -21.99
CA GLY A 109 3.00 13.00 -21.85
C GLY A 109 2.48 13.03 -20.41
N ALA A 110 3.40 13.07 -19.44
CA ALA A 110 3.08 13.12 -18.01
C ALA A 110 2.64 14.54 -17.60
N VAL A 111 1.40 14.69 -17.17
CA VAL A 111 0.80 15.98 -16.77
C VAL A 111 1.48 16.53 -15.51
N PRO A 112 1.88 17.83 -15.50
CA PRO A 112 1.81 18.83 -16.57
C PRO A 112 2.94 18.69 -17.61
N TYR A 113 2.63 18.95 -18.88
CA TYR A 113 3.61 19.00 -19.99
C TYR A 113 3.16 19.96 -21.09
N VAL A 114 4.05 20.29 -22.01
CA VAL A 114 3.75 21.00 -23.25
C VAL A 114 3.92 20.04 -24.42
N GLY A 115 2.89 19.90 -25.22
CA GLY A 115 2.95 19.21 -26.51
C GLY A 115 3.16 20.22 -27.63
N GLU A 116 3.95 19.86 -28.64
CA GLU A 116 4.25 20.71 -29.79
C GLU A 116 3.93 20.00 -31.09
N ASN A 117 3.46 20.77 -32.11
CA ASN A 117 3.34 20.31 -33.48
C ASN A 117 3.78 21.44 -34.41
N GLN A 118 4.82 21.18 -35.21
CA GLN A 118 5.30 22.04 -36.27
C GLN A 118 5.35 21.25 -37.60
N ARG A 119 4.39 20.36 -37.84
CA ARG A 119 4.35 19.49 -39.02
C ARG A 119 3.17 19.87 -39.92
N ASN A 120 3.35 19.60 -41.20
CA ASN A 120 2.20 19.66 -42.10
C ASN A 120 1.22 18.54 -41.77
N MET A 121 -0.01 18.91 -41.36
CA MET A 121 -1.08 17.98 -41.02
C MET A 121 -1.85 17.47 -42.24
N ALA A 122 -1.63 18.07 -43.42
CA ALA A 122 -2.31 17.62 -44.62
C ALA A 122 -1.87 16.21 -45.05
N PRO A 123 -2.76 15.37 -45.61
CA PRO A 123 -4.17 15.62 -45.87
C PRO A 123 -5.09 15.28 -44.68
N THR A 124 -4.55 14.96 -43.51
CA THR A 124 -5.35 14.49 -42.37
C THR A 124 -5.18 15.45 -41.19
N PRO A 125 -6.00 16.50 -41.07
CA PRO A 125 -5.98 17.38 -39.92
C PRO A 125 -6.24 16.62 -38.60
N LEU A 126 -5.84 17.21 -37.47
CA LEU A 126 -6.20 16.69 -36.16
C LEU A 126 -7.70 16.85 -35.93
N VAL A 127 -8.36 15.76 -35.60
CA VAL A 127 -9.78 15.77 -35.25
C VAL A 127 -9.96 15.02 -33.92
N MET A 128 -9.85 15.76 -32.82
CA MET A 128 -10.00 15.17 -31.49
C MET A 128 -11.47 15.12 -31.07
N ARG A 129 -12.01 13.92 -30.88
CA ARG A 129 -13.35 13.64 -30.35
C ARG A 129 -13.35 13.03 -28.99
N ASN A 130 -12.28 12.28 -28.64
CA ASN A 130 -12.11 11.51 -27.42
C ASN A 130 -10.78 11.90 -26.75
N LEU A 131 -10.70 11.71 -25.45
CA LEU A 131 -9.45 11.82 -24.72
C LEU A 131 -8.92 10.42 -24.43
N ILE A 132 -7.61 10.23 -24.57
CA ILE A 132 -6.94 8.97 -24.22
C ILE A 132 -6.03 9.22 -23.03
N ILE A 133 -6.30 8.52 -21.93
CA ILE A 133 -5.36 8.37 -20.83
C ILE A 133 -4.47 7.18 -21.20
N LYS A 134 -3.20 7.44 -21.51
CA LYS A 134 -2.20 6.43 -21.85
C LYS A 134 -1.85 5.57 -20.62
N TYR A 135 -1.73 6.23 -19.46
CA TYR A 135 -1.47 5.60 -18.16
C TYR A 135 -1.97 6.51 -17.04
N MET A 136 -2.50 5.92 -15.99
CA MET A 136 -2.77 6.61 -14.73
C MET A 136 -2.47 5.70 -13.55
N ALA A 137 -2.05 6.29 -12.42
CA ALA A 137 -1.89 5.58 -11.16
C ALA A 137 -2.33 6.44 -9.98
N LEU A 138 -3.02 5.82 -9.02
CA LEU A 138 -3.18 6.34 -7.66
C LEU A 138 -2.04 5.81 -6.81
N ILE A 139 -1.40 6.69 -6.05
CA ILE A 139 -0.17 6.44 -5.31
C ILE A 139 -0.36 6.92 -3.87
N LYS A 140 0.06 6.12 -2.89
CA LYS A 140 0.09 6.55 -1.49
C LYS A 140 1.19 7.58 -1.30
N THR A 141 0.81 8.80 -0.91
CA THR A 141 1.74 9.92 -0.68
C THR A 141 1.89 10.29 0.80
N GLY A 142 1.12 9.64 1.67
CA GLY A 142 1.13 9.89 3.10
C GLY A 142 0.01 9.14 3.83
N PRO A 143 -0.29 9.49 5.08
CA PRO A 143 -1.42 8.93 5.83
C PRO A 143 -2.74 9.23 5.11
N ILE A 144 -3.58 8.20 4.97
CA ILE A 144 -4.92 8.30 4.39
C ILE A 144 -5.94 8.26 5.56
N PRO A 145 -7.03 9.03 5.54
CA PRO A 145 -8.06 8.95 6.57
C PRO A 145 -8.70 7.54 6.64
N ALA A 146 -9.10 7.13 7.84
CA ALA A 146 -9.85 5.88 8.03
C ALA A 146 -11.22 5.95 7.35
N GLY A 147 -11.73 4.78 6.95
CA GLY A 147 -13.01 4.67 6.24
C GLY A 147 -12.92 5.06 4.76
N ILE A 148 -14.08 5.24 4.14
CA ILE A 148 -14.20 5.52 2.72
C ILE A 148 -13.89 7.00 2.46
N SER A 149 -12.90 7.24 1.63
CA SER A 149 -12.58 8.57 1.09
C SER A 149 -12.89 8.62 -0.41
N SER A 150 -13.46 9.73 -0.88
CA SER A 150 -13.81 9.93 -2.28
C SER A 150 -13.28 11.25 -2.82
N PHE A 151 -12.97 11.29 -4.11
CA PHE A 151 -12.61 12.50 -4.82
C PHE A 151 -13.36 12.60 -6.15
N SER A 152 -13.61 13.82 -6.58
CA SER A 152 -14.08 14.16 -7.93
C SER A 152 -13.59 15.58 -8.22
N GLN A 153 -12.56 15.71 -9.07
CA GLN A 153 -11.86 16.98 -9.25
C GLN A 153 -11.30 17.13 -10.66
N GLU A 154 -11.16 18.37 -11.14
CA GLU A 154 -10.44 18.68 -12.37
C GLU A 154 -8.95 18.37 -12.16
N VAL A 155 -8.41 17.52 -13.03
CA VAL A 155 -7.00 17.07 -12.95
C VAL A 155 -6.17 17.56 -14.14
N VAL A 156 -6.81 17.89 -15.26
CA VAL A 156 -6.17 18.47 -16.45
C VAL A 156 -6.92 19.70 -16.90
N ARG A 157 -6.16 20.75 -17.17
CA ARG A 157 -6.62 21.92 -17.93
C ARG A 157 -5.66 22.18 -19.08
N GLY A 158 -6.13 21.89 -20.29
CA GLY A 158 -5.35 21.98 -21.52
C GLY A 158 -5.70 23.22 -22.33
N VAL A 159 -4.67 24.01 -22.65
CA VAL A 159 -4.76 25.17 -23.53
C VAL A 159 -4.07 24.85 -24.83
N VAL A 160 -4.75 25.02 -25.94
CA VAL A 160 -4.20 24.79 -27.29
C VAL A 160 -4.07 26.16 -27.99
N SER A 161 -2.95 26.37 -28.72
CA SER A 161 -2.72 27.60 -29.50
C SER A 161 -3.92 27.93 -30.38
N ASP A 162 -4.28 29.21 -30.48
CA ASP A 162 -5.37 29.76 -31.24
C ASP A 162 -6.79 29.26 -30.87
N VAL A 163 -6.90 28.32 -29.93
CA VAL A 163 -8.16 27.76 -29.40
C VAL A 163 -8.47 28.23 -28.00
N GLY A 164 -7.43 28.42 -27.16
CA GLY A 164 -7.58 28.71 -25.73
C GLY A 164 -7.86 27.46 -24.92
N ASP A 165 -8.77 27.53 -23.92
CA ASP A 165 -9.22 26.43 -23.06
C ASP A 165 -9.87 25.30 -23.88
N ALA A 166 -9.08 24.34 -24.31
CA ALA A 166 -9.52 23.28 -25.23
C ALA A 166 -9.95 21.99 -24.52
N VAL A 167 -9.25 21.61 -23.45
CA VAL A 167 -9.41 20.31 -22.76
C VAL A 167 -9.54 20.51 -21.27
N ARG A 168 -10.56 19.90 -20.65
CA ARG A 168 -10.68 19.76 -19.20
C ARG A 168 -11.02 18.31 -18.88
N LEU A 169 -10.29 17.72 -17.95
CA LEU A 169 -10.53 16.37 -17.46
C LEU A 169 -10.83 16.39 -15.97
N THR A 170 -12.01 15.87 -15.61
CA THR A 170 -12.40 15.55 -14.23
C THR A 170 -12.23 14.06 -13.99
N LEU A 171 -11.49 13.70 -12.94
CA LEU A 171 -11.40 12.32 -12.45
C LEU A 171 -12.09 12.19 -11.11
N GLY A 172 -12.77 11.05 -10.91
CA GLY A 172 -13.36 10.65 -9.65
C GLY A 172 -12.95 9.23 -9.25
N GLY A 173 -13.05 8.92 -7.97
CA GLY A 173 -12.76 7.60 -7.44
C GLY A 173 -12.93 7.53 -5.93
N GLN A 174 -12.81 6.31 -5.40
CA GLN A 174 -12.93 6.00 -3.97
C GLN A 174 -11.75 5.17 -3.51
N VAL A 175 -11.23 5.50 -2.31
CA VAL A 175 -10.12 4.78 -1.67
C VAL A 175 -10.51 4.47 -0.23
N GLN A 176 -10.15 3.28 0.24
CA GLN A 176 -10.34 2.85 1.62
C GLN A 176 -9.08 2.14 2.13
N GLN A 177 -8.75 2.35 3.42
CA GLN A 177 -7.66 1.61 4.05
C GLN A 177 -8.11 0.21 4.44
N ALA A 178 -7.24 -0.78 4.18
CA ALA A 178 -7.36 -2.13 4.72
C ALA A 178 -6.67 -2.19 6.09
N GLN A 179 -7.41 -2.56 7.13
CA GLN A 179 -6.97 -2.59 8.53
C GLN A 179 -7.94 -3.38 9.41
N CYS A 180 -7.51 -3.69 10.65
CA CYS A 180 -8.37 -4.25 11.69
C CYS A 180 -8.22 -3.46 13.00
N THR A 181 -9.13 -3.71 13.94
CA THR A 181 -9.08 -3.23 15.32
C THR A 181 -8.48 -4.31 16.22
N VAL A 182 -7.58 -3.95 17.10
CA VAL A 182 -7.08 -4.80 18.19
C VAL A 182 -7.82 -4.40 19.47
N LYS A 183 -8.68 -5.29 19.99
CA LYS A 183 -9.45 -5.06 21.24
C LYS A 183 -8.64 -5.48 22.46
N ALA A 184 -9.03 -5.02 23.63
CA ALA A 184 -8.34 -5.34 24.89
C ALA A 184 -8.34 -6.83 25.23
N ASP A 185 -9.33 -7.57 24.75
CA ASP A 185 -9.48 -9.02 24.90
C ASP A 185 -9.02 -9.81 23.64
N ALA A 186 -8.16 -9.22 22.82
CA ALA A 186 -7.71 -9.82 21.58
C ALA A 186 -7.02 -11.18 21.77
N VAL A 187 -6.29 -11.38 22.87
CA VAL A 187 -5.57 -12.64 23.18
C VAL A 187 -6.55 -13.63 23.80
N SER A 188 -6.62 -14.85 23.25
CA SER A 188 -7.56 -15.90 23.66
C SER A 188 -7.39 -16.36 25.10
N ALA A 189 -6.19 -16.19 25.66
CA ALA A 189 -5.86 -16.45 27.05
C ALA A 189 -4.78 -15.45 27.51
N ASN A 190 -5.03 -14.71 28.57
CA ASN A 190 -4.07 -13.79 29.19
C ASN A 190 -4.14 -13.94 30.71
N PRO A 191 -3.15 -14.62 31.35
CA PRO A 191 -1.96 -15.24 30.76
C PRO A 191 -2.25 -16.55 29.99
N VAL A 192 -1.38 -16.90 29.04
CA VAL A 192 -1.36 -18.22 28.39
C VAL A 192 -0.73 -19.21 29.38
N GLN A 193 -1.50 -20.18 29.82
CA GLN A 193 -1.06 -21.18 30.81
C GLN A 193 -0.26 -22.29 30.12
N LEU A 194 1.04 -22.36 30.32
CA LEU A 194 1.88 -23.40 29.71
C LEU A 194 1.89 -24.73 30.50
N GLY A 195 1.23 -24.77 31.68
CA GLY A 195 1.09 -25.97 32.49
C GLY A 195 2.23 -26.15 33.50
N THR A 196 2.13 -27.26 34.28
CA THR A 196 3.14 -27.69 35.22
C THR A 196 3.96 -28.85 34.62
N HIS A 197 5.27 -28.76 34.72
CA HIS A 197 6.22 -29.74 34.16
C HIS A 197 7.19 -30.22 35.18
N ASP A 198 7.60 -31.49 35.08
CA ASP A 198 8.64 -32.06 35.90
C ASP A 198 10.04 -31.75 35.34
N ILE A 199 11.06 -31.73 36.23
CA ILE A 199 12.46 -31.54 35.78
C ILE A 199 12.85 -32.63 34.77
N ALA A 200 12.28 -33.82 34.87
CA ALA A 200 12.55 -34.96 34.00
C ALA A 200 12.11 -34.70 32.54
N ASP A 201 11.19 -33.74 32.30
CA ASP A 201 10.78 -33.34 30.96
C ASP A 201 11.89 -32.55 30.23
N PHE A 202 12.87 -32.01 30.98
CA PHE A 202 13.97 -31.25 30.46
C PHE A 202 15.26 -32.12 30.43
N THR A 203 15.50 -32.71 29.26
CA THR A 203 16.54 -33.74 29.07
C THR A 203 17.91 -33.16 28.68
N GLY A 204 18.02 -31.86 28.56
CA GLY A 204 19.24 -31.12 28.18
C GLY A 204 18.92 -29.85 27.41
N GLN A 205 19.93 -28.98 27.24
CA GLN A 205 19.82 -27.75 26.52
C GLN A 205 19.23 -27.99 25.12
N GLY A 206 18.19 -27.25 24.75
CA GLY A 206 17.45 -27.42 23.50
C GLY A 206 16.19 -28.30 23.62
N SER A 207 16.00 -29.03 24.74
CA SER A 207 14.76 -29.77 24.98
C SER A 207 13.58 -28.82 25.22
N THR A 208 12.39 -29.24 24.83
CA THR A 208 11.15 -28.41 24.88
C THR A 208 9.99 -29.21 25.45
N THR A 209 9.06 -28.51 26.06
CA THR A 209 7.77 -29.08 26.44
C THR A 209 6.80 -29.12 25.23
N ASN A 210 5.68 -29.80 25.40
CA ASN A 210 4.61 -29.73 24.41
C ASN A 210 4.07 -28.29 24.30
N PRO A 211 3.86 -27.77 23.08
CA PRO A 211 3.36 -26.41 22.91
C PRO A 211 1.88 -26.31 23.26
N VAL A 212 1.50 -25.18 23.82
CA VAL A 212 0.12 -24.79 24.12
C VAL A 212 -0.37 -23.81 23.06
N ASP A 213 -1.54 -24.10 22.50
CA ASP A 213 -2.17 -23.25 21.47
C ASP A 213 -2.82 -22.03 22.11
N PHE A 214 -2.66 -20.88 21.47
CA PHE A 214 -3.40 -19.66 21.74
C PHE A 214 -3.55 -18.85 20.44
N PHE A 215 -4.35 -17.80 20.46
CA PHE A 215 -4.52 -16.95 19.28
C PHE A 215 -4.74 -15.49 19.66
N ILE A 216 -4.46 -14.61 18.71
CA ILE A 216 -4.79 -13.20 18.76
C ILE A 216 -5.89 -12.93 17.74
N THR A 217 -6.99 -12.31 18.18
CA THR A 217 -8.12 -11.93 17.32
C THR A 217 -7.98 -10.48 16.89
N LEU A 218 -7.92 -10.26 15.58
CA LEU A 218 -8.09 -8.96 14.97
C LEU A 218 -9.56 -8.80 14.59
N SER A 219 -10.22 -7.79 15.13
CA SER A 219 -11.67 -7.56 14.99
C SER A 219 -11.96 -6.44 13.99
N ASP A 220 -13.21 -6.39 13.52
CA ASP A 220 -13.70 -5.32 12.66
C ASP A 220 -12.77 -5.06 11.46
N CYS A 221 -12.27 -6.16 10.87
CA CYS A 221 -11.34 -6.07 9.74
C CYS A 221 -12.05 -5.58 8.49
N GLU A 222 -11.46 -4.59 7.85
CA GLU A 222 -11.85 -4.06 6.55
C GLU A 222 -10.76 -4.38 5.53
N ASP A 223 -11.13 -5.03 4.42
CA ASP A 223 -10.23 -5.33 3.30
C ASP A 223 -11.07 -5.57 2.04
N ASP A 224 -10.42 -5.67 0.87
CA ASP A 224 -11.10 -5.96 -0.38
C ASP A 224 -11.80 -7.33 -0.31
N PRO A 225 -13.13 -7.36 -0.46
CA PRO A 225 -13.88 -8.62 -0.44
C PRO A 225 -13.56 -9.54 -1.65
N ALA A 226 -12.97 -9.01 -2.72
CA ALA A 226 -12.55 -9.77 -3.89
C ALA A 226 -11.19 -10.47 -3.71
N GLY A 227 -10.42 -10.07 -2.70
CA GLY A 227 -9.12 -10.66 -2.38
C GLY A 227 -8.33 -9.79 -1.41
N SER A 228 -7.69 -10.39 -0.44
CA SER A 228 -6.91 -9.66 0.57
C SER A 228 -5.85 -8.76 -0.06
N VAL A 229 -5.91 -7.48 0.22
CA VAL A 229 -4.93 -6.45 -0.20
C VAL A 229 -3.90 -6.22 0.90
N ALA A 230 -4.29 -6.39 2.17
CA ALA A 230 -3.42 -6.22 3.31
C ALA A 230 -3.13 -7.55 4.02
N ARG A 231 -1.94 -7.63 4.60
CA ARG A 231 -1.50 -8.70 5.47
C ARG A 231 -1.20 -8.16 6.87
N ALA A 232 -1.53 -8.93 7.89
CA ALA A 232 -1.14 -8.62 9.26
C ALA A 232 0.32 -9.05 9.48
N PHE A 233 1.14 -8.09 9.86
CA PHE A 233 2.50 -8.29 10.33
C PHE A 233 2.53 -8.09 11.84
N MET A 234 3.17 -9.00 12.56
CA MET A 234 3.27 -8.96 14.02
C MET A 234 4.72 -8.81 14.45
N ARG A 235 4.97 -7.94 15.40
CA ARG A 235 6.24 -7.81 16.12
C ARG A 235 6.01 -8.12 17.58
N LEU A 236 6.92 -8.90 18.17
CA LEU A 236 6.93 -9.25 19.58
C LEU A 236 8.14 -8.61 20.26
N ASP A 237 7.90 -7.85 21.32
CA ASP A 237 8.92 -7.19 22.13
C ASP A 237 8.80 -7.61 23.59
N GLY A 238 9.92 -7.95 24.24
CA GLY A 238 9.94 -8.37 25.63
C GLY A 238 9.62 -7.23 26.60
N VAL A 239 8.89 -7.55 27.66
CA VAL A 239 8.54 -6.63 28.76
C VAL A 239 8.75 -7.31 30.12
N ASP A 240 8.67 -6.58 31.23
CA ASP A 240 8.80 -7.05 32.59
C ASP A 240 10.09 -7.87 32.85
N GLY A 241 11.16 -7.50 32.13
CA GLY A 241 12.47 -8.18 32.24
C GLY A 241 12.64 -9.38 31.32
N SER A 242 11.60 -9.79 30.56
CA SER A 242 11.77 -10.74 29.47
C SER A 242 12.56 -10.10 28.34
N VAL A 243 13.67 -10.72 27.94
CA VAL A 243 14.50 -10.25 26.81
C VAL A 243 14.80 -11.39 25.84
N PRO A 244 15.08 -11.13 24.58
CA PRO A 244 15.44 -12.19 23.63
C PRO A 244 16.68 -12.96 24.06
N VAL A 245 16.59 -14.29 24.07
CA VAL A 245 17.73 -15.22 24.14
C VAL A 245 18.20 -15.54 22.73
N ASP A 246 17.26 -15.86 21.87
CA ASP A 246 17.49 -16.07 20.44
C ASP A 246 16.29 -15.53 19.66
N ARG A 247 16.54 -14.47 18.88
CA ARG A 247 15.49 -13.80 18.11
C ARG A 247 14.92 -14.68 17.02
N ASP A 248 15.75 -15.44 16.34
CA ASP A 248 15.33 -16.28 15.21
C ASP A 248 14.54 -17.51 15.67
N LEU A 249 14.83 -17.99 16.88
CA LEU A 249 14.08 -19.08 17.49
C LEU A 249 12.80 -18.63 18.22
N GLY A 250 12.51 -17.32 18.28
CA GLY A 250 11.37 -16.81 19.04
C GLY A 250 11.49 -17.08 20.54
N LEU A 251 12.71 -17.16 21.06
CA LEU A 251 13.03 -17.55 22.42
C LEU A 251 13.41 -16.35 23.29
N PHE A 252 12.74 -16.19 24.44
CA PHE A 252 12.98 -15.09 25.36
C PHE A 252 13.12 -15.63 26.82
N THR A 253 13.76 -14.83 27.68
CA THR A 253 13.94 -15.13 29.08
C THR A 253 12.63 -15.07 29.86
N LEU A 254 12.60 -15.64 31.05
CA LEU A 254 11.54 -15.42 32.01
C LEU A 254 11.56 -13.97 32.52
N THR A 255 10.45 -13.54 33.12
CA THR A 255 10.34 -12.25 33.83
C THR A 255 11.23 -12.24 35.11
N THR A 256 11.53 -11.04 35.62
CA THR A 256 12.42 -10.88 36.80
C THR A 256 11.85 -11.43 38.11
N ASP A 257 10.53 -11.61 38.19
CA ASP A 257 9.83 -12.20 39.35
C ASP A 257 9.68 -13.73 39.28
N SER A 258 10.20 -14.37 38.23
CA SER A 258 10.24 -15.82 38.11
C SER A 258 11.26 -16.41 39.06
N THR A 259 10.94 -17.58 39.65
CA THR A 259 11.82 -18.33 40.53
C THR A 259 12.45 -19.54 39.84
N ALA A 260 11.88 -20.02 38.75
CA ALA A 260 12.48 -21.03 37.88
C ALA A 260 13.69 -20.47 37.14
N ALA A 261 14.67 -21.32 36.84
CA ALA A 261 15.85 -20.93 36.07
C ALA A 261 16.29 -22.03 35.09
N GLY A 262 17.10 -21.67 34.11
CA GLY A 262 17.62 -22.59 33.09
C GLY A 262 16.63 -22.90 31.94
N ILE A 263 15.50 -22.22 31.91
CA ILE A 263 14.50 -22.29 30.84
C ILE A 263 14.15 -20.90 30.34
N GLY A 264 13.61 -20.85 29.14
CA GLY A 264 12.95 -19.69 28.54
C GLY A 264 11.60 -20.08 27.94
N ILE A 265 10.92 -19.12 27.31
CA ILE A 265 9.66 -19.35 26.61
C ILE A 265 9.88 -19.10 25.12
N GLN A 266 9.42 -20.04 24.31
CA GLN A 266 9.47 -19.97 22.86
C GLN A 266 8.08 -19.74 22.31
N VAL A 267 7.93 -18.74 21.39
CA VAL A 267 6.71 -18.47 20.64
C VAL A 267 6.83 -19.04 19.24
N LEU A 268 5.80 -19.76 18.81
CA LEU A 268 5.73 -20.47 17.55
C LEU A 268 4.44 -20.10 16.81
N ARG A 269 4.45 -20.28 15.50
CA ARG A 269 3.23 -20.35 14.68
C ARG A 269 2.52 -21.67 14.91
N SER A 270 1.30 -21.80 14.42
CA SER A 270 0.52 -23.05 14.46
C SER A 270 1.21 -24.26 13.80
N ASP A 271 2.09 -24.03 12.83
CA ASP A 271 2.90 -25.05 12.16
C ASP A 271 4.21 -25.39 12.88
N ASN A 272 4.41 -24.87 14.08
CA ASN A 272 5.62 -24.98 14.90
C ASN A 272 6.87 -24.25 14.36
N THR A 273 6.72 -23.39 13.36
CA THR A 273 7.83 -22.51 12.97
C THR A 273 7.99 -21.37 14.00
N PRO A 274 9.23 -20.98 14.38
CA PRO A 274 9.44 -19.87 15.30
C PRO A 274 8.88 -18.55 14.81
N VAL A 275 8.30 -17.76 15.72
CA VAL A 275 8.00 -16.35 15.47
C VAL A 275 9.20 -15.53 15.91
N LYS A 276 9.89 -14.90 14.97
CA LYS A 276 11.05 -14.07 15.28
C LYS A 276 10.67 -12.90 16.17
N LEU A 277 11.58 -12.55 17.11
CA LEU A 277 11.39 -11.45 18.04
C LEU A 277 11.99 -10.16 17.53
N GLU A 278 11.39 -9.02 17.92
CA GLU A 278 11.86 -7.66 17.63
C GLU A 278 11.89 -7.30 16.13
N GLU A 279 11.23 -8.08 15.28
CA GLU A 279 10.99 -7.75 13.87
C GLU A 279 9.53 -7.99 13.47
N TYR A 280 9.07 -7.31 12.41
CA TYR A 280 7.74 -7.54 11.87
C TYR A 280 7.72 -8.79 11.02
N VAL A 281 6.99 -9.79 11.48
CA VAL A 281 6.83 -11.10 10.81
C VAL A 281 5.49 -11.14 10.11
N ASP A 282 5.49 -11.50 8.83
CA ASP A 282 4.26 -11.72 8.05
C ASP A 282 3.46 -12.90 8.65
N MET A 283 2.24 -12.64 9.12
CA MET A 283 1.42 -13.65 9.77
C MET A 283 0.34 -14.23 8.84
N VAL A 284 -0.58 -13.39 8.36
CA VAL A 284 -1.74 -13.83 7.58
C VAL A 284 -2.34 -12.68 6.77
N GLY A 285 -2.98 -12.98 5.62
CA GLY A 285 -3.83 -12.03 4.92
C GLY A 285 -5.06 -11.67 5.73
N LEU A 286 -5.54 -10.43 5.62
CA LEU A 286 -6.77 -10.03 6.30
C LEU A 286 -7.99 -10.72 5.72
N THR A 287 -8.93 -11.04 6.58
CA THR A 287 -10.27 -11.53 6.24
C THR A 287 -11.28 -10.52 6.76
N PRO A 288 -12.20 -9.99 5.94
CA PRO A 288 -13.21 -9.06 6.41
C PRO A 288 -13.99 -9.61 7.62
N GLY A 289 -14.20 -8.75 8.62
CA GLY A 289 -14.84 -9.07 9.89
C GLY A 289 -13.83 -9.50 10.95
N ILE A 290 -13.32 -10.72 10.90
CA ILE A 290 -12.39 -11.27 11.91
C ILE A 290 -11.24 -11.97 11.21
N THR A 291 -10.02 -11.59 11.63
CA THR A 291 -8.78 -12.29 11.26
C THR A 291 -8.13 -12.83 12.53
N ARG A 292 -7.70 -14.08 12.49
CA ARG A 292 -7.13 -14.78 13.63
C ARG A 292 -5.65 -15.12 13.37
N LEU A 293 -4.79 -14.80 14.34
CA LEU A 293 -3.38 -15.16 14.34
C LEU A 293 -3.20 -16.36 15.27
N ASP A 294 -3.04 -17.56 14.72
CA ASP A 294 -2.86 -18.79 15.49
C ASP A 294 -1.40 -18.97 15.89
N LEU A 295 -1.18 -19.11 17.19
CA LEU A 295 0.14 -19.14 17.83
C LEU A 295 0.23 -20.30 18.80
N ARG A 296 1.48 -20.62 19.20
CA ARG A 296 1.83 -21.59 20.22
C ARG A 296 2.91 -21.05 21.12
N ALA A 297 2.93 -21.49 22.37
CA ALA A 297 4.03 -21.21 23.29
C ALA A 297 4.43 -22.47 24.05
N ARG A 298 5.72 -22.59 24.39
CA ARG A 298 6.26 -23.69 25.14
C ARG A 298 7.47 -23.28 25.95
N TYR A 299 7.84 -24.06 26.97
CA TYR A 299 9.13 -23.92 27.62
C TYR A 299 10.23 -24.52 26.75
N TYR A 300 11.41 -23.92 26.84
CA TYR A 300 12.63 -24.32 26.14
C TYR A 300 13.79 -24.31 27.13
N GLN A 301 14.52 -25.42 27.27
CA GLN A 301 15.67 -25.49 28.15
C GLN A 301 16.86 -24.71 27.56
N THR A 302 17.29 -23.68 28.27
CA THR A 302 18.37 -22.77 27.84
C THR A 302 19.72 -23.08 28.50
N ALA A 303 19.74 -23.82 29.64
CA ALA A 303 20.95 -24.15 30.38
C ALA A 303 21.09 -25.67 30.56
N ALA A 304 22.26 -26.12 30.97
CA ALA A 304 22.54 -27.54 31.23
C ALA A 304 21.67 -28.12 32.36
N THR A 305 21.26 -27.27 33.32
CA THR A 305 20.43 -27.66 34.48
C THR A 305 19.22 -26.73 34.56
N VAL A 306 18.11 -27.29 35.03
CA VAL A 306 16.88 -26.54 35.31
C VAL A 306 16.64 -26.45 36.79
N THR A 307 16.32 -25.27 37.30
CA THR A 307 15.90 -25.05 38.68
C THR A 307 14.37 -24.95 38.71
N PRO A 308 13.67 -25.75 39.54
CA PRO A 308 12.22 -25.66 39.66
C PRO A 308 11.78 -24.34 40.25
N GLY A 309 10.59 -23.90 39.89
CA GLY A 309 10.00 -22.68 40.38
C GLY A 309 8.86 -22.18 39.50
N GLU A 310 8.37 -20.99 39.80
CA GLU A 310 7.39 -20.30 38.97
C GLU A 310 8.08 -19.70 37.76
N ALA A 311 7.56 -20.00 36.56
CA ALA A 311 8.12 -19.55 35.30
C ALA A 311 7.10 -18.67 34.57
N LYS A 312 7.40 -17.39 34.45
CA LYS A 312 6.59 -16.40 33.77
C LYS A 312 7.36 -15.77 32.60
N GLY A 313 6.67 -15.38 31.54
CA GLY A 313 7.22 -14.56 30.47
C GLY A 313 6.19 -13.52 30.03
N ALA A 314 6.68 -12.38 29.60
CA ALA A 314 5.81 -11.29 29.15
C ALA A 314 6.32 -10.66 27.85
N LEU A 315 5.42 -10.54 26.89
CA LEU A 315 5.68 -9.91 25.60
C LEU A 315 4.57 -8.93 25.27
N ASN A 316 4.93 -7.78 24.71
CA ASN A 316 4.02 -6.94 23.97
C ASN A 316 4.00 -7.35 22.50
N PHE A 317 2.85 -7.22 21.85
CA PHE A 317 2.75 -7.37 20.40
C PHE A 317 2.29 -6.07 19.75
N THR A 318 2.83 -5.83 18.56
CA THR A 318 2.42 -4.71 17.69
C THR A 318 2.01 -5.27 16.35
N ILE A 319 0.89 -4.77 15.80
CA ILE A 319 0.37 -5.20 14.50
C ILE A 319 0.47 -4.05 13.49
N GLU A 320 1.05 -4.34 12.33
CA GLU A 320 1.01 -3.51 11.13
C GLU A 320 0.23 -4.20 10.02
N TYR A 321 -0.39 -3.39 9.16
CA TYR A 321 -1.12 -3.86 7.99
C TYR A 321 -0.39 -3.37 6.74
N ARG A 322 0.23 -4.29 6.00
CA ARG A 322 1.04 -3.99 4.80
C ARG A 322 0.50 -4.68 3.56
#